data_bcc07c67cca9332aed1639dfb2a94fc7
#
_entry.id   bcc07c67cca9332aed1639dfb2a94fc7
#
_cell.length_a   1.000
_cell.length_b   1.000
_cell.length_c   1.000
_cell.angle_alpha   90.00
_cell.angle_beta   90.00
_cell.angle_gamma   90.00
#
_symmetry.space_group_name_H-M   'P 1'
#
loop_
_entity.id
_entity.type
_entity.pdbx_description
1 polymer ?
#
loop_
_entity_poly.entity_id
_entity_poly.type
_entity_poly.pdbx_seq_one_letter_code
_entity_poly.pdbx_strand_id
1 'polypeptide(L)'
;IFVNDSDISHAIGMTLNKILNAITETLEKTPPELIADISEKGLILTGGTSLIPGLVELITDRTHLEVINPENPELMVIKGAGRFLKNVDFSNDEIEYLDELKRHVLEQKEQLRKR
;
A
#
# COMPACT_ATOMS: atom_id res chain seq x y z
N ILE A 1 -8.64 -25.27 21.28
CA ILE A 1 -7.30 -24.93 20.73
C ILE A 1 -6.99 -23.52 21.21
N PHE A 2 -5.94 -23.38 22.02
CA PHE A 2 -5.46 -22.06 22.44
C PHE A 2 -4.34 -21.66 21.46
N VAL A 3 -4.53 -20.54 20.78
CA VAL A 3 -3.52 -19.93 19.90
C VAL A 3 -2.86 -18.82 20.71
N ASN A 4 -1.56 -18.83 20.80
CA ASN A 4 -0.78 -17.80 21.49
C ASN A 4 -0.06 -16.88 20.50
N ASP A 5 0.48 -15.77 21.00
CA ASP A 5 1.20 -14.79 20.17
C ASP A 5 2.42 -15.38 19.45
N SER A 6 3.06 -16.39 20.05
CA SER A 6 4.19 -17.10 19.45
C SER A 6 3.78 -17.91 18.22
N ASP A 7 2.61 -18.56 18.26
CA ASP A 7 2.09 -19.35 17.13
C ASP A 7 1.77 -18.44 15.94
N ILE A 8 1.16 -17.28 16.24
CA ILE A 8 0.84 -16.25 15.23
C ILE A 8 2.14 -15.68 14.63
N SER A 9 3.08 -15.31 15.47
CA SER A 9 4.37 -14.76 15.04
C SER A 9 5.14 -15.74 14.16
N HIS A 10 5.12 -17.02 14.49
CA HIS A 10 5.77 -18.06 13.68
C HIS A 10 5.08 -18.24 12.32
N ALA A 11 3.75 -18.27 12.29
CA ALA A 11 2.98 -18.42 11.06
C ALA A 11 3.16 -17.23 10.10
N ILE A 12 3.18 -16.00 10.66
CA ILE A 12 3.38 -14.76 9.87
C ILE A 12 4.85 -14.65 9.43
N GLY A 13 5.81 -15.06 10.26
CA GLY A 13 7.24 -14.92 10.01
C GLY A 13 7.70 -15.51 8.68
N MET A 14 7.15 -16.66 8.28
CA MET A 14 7.45 -17.27 6.98
C MET A 14 6.99 -16.38 5.80
N THR A 15 5.84 -15.75 5.93
CA THR A 15 5.29 -14.85 4.90
C THR A 15 6.05 -13.54 4.87
N LEU A 16 6.39 -12.97 6.02
CA LEU A 16 7.20 -11.76 6.12
C LEU A 16 8.59 -11.95 5.52
N ASN A 17 9.22 -13.10 5.75
CA ASN A 17 10.52 -13.42 5.14
C ASN A 17 10.44 -13.46 3.60
N LYS A 18 9.36 -13.95 3.02
CA LYS A 18 9.16 -13.90 1.56
C LYS A 18 9.08 -12.46 1.04
N ILE A 19 8.38 -11.60 1.77
CA ILE A 19 8.27 -10.17 1.44
C ILE A 19 9.65 -9.50 1.53
N LEU A 20 10.38 -9.73 2.61
CA LEU A 20 11.72 -9.18 2.81
C LEU A 20 12.69 -9.62 1.71
N ASN A 21 12.66 -10.89 1.34
CA ASN A 21 13.50 -11.42 0.26
C ASN A 21 13.14 -10.77 -1.08
N ALA A 22 11.85 -10.58 -1.37
CA ALA A 22 11.40 -9.90 -2.59
C ALA A 22 11.85 -8.44 -2.64
N ILE A 23 11.81 -7.72 -1.51
CA ILE A 23 12.34 -6.34 -1.40
C ILE A 23 13.84 -6.33 -1.67
N THR A 24 14.61 -7.18 -0.97
CA THR A 24 16.07 -7.27 -1.15
C THR A 24 16.44 -7.59 -2.59
N GLU A 25 15.79 -8.60 -3.19
CA GLU A 25 16.04 -9.00 -4.58
C GLU A 25 15.70 -7.87 -5.57
N THR A 26 14.66 -7.09 -5.29
CA THR A 26 14.29 -5.93 -6.11
C THR A 26 15.36 -4.83 -6.01
N LEU A 27 15.83 -4.53 -4.81
CA LEU A 27 16.90 -3.55 -4.60
C LEU A 27 18.21 -3.98 -5.28
N GLU A 28 18.58 -5.26 -5.19
CA GLU A 28 19.78 -5.81 -5.84
C GLU A 28 19.75 -5.71 -7.38
N LYS A 29 18.55 -5.79 -7.97
CA LYS A 29 18.34 -5.65 -9.42
C LYS A 29 18.16 -4.19 -9.87
N THR A 30 18.07 -3.27 -8.92
CA THR A 30 17.86 -1.83 -9.21
C THR A 30 19.19 -1.19 -9.63
N PRO A 31 19.19 -0.36 -10.68
CA PRO A 31 20.40 0.36 -11.11
C PRO A 31 21.00 1.22 -9.98
N PRO A 32 22.36 1.32 -9.92
CA PRO A 32 23.05 2.05 -8.84
C PRO A 32 22.60 3.50 -8.66
N GLU A 33 22.27 4.19 -9.74
CA GLU A 33 21.81 5.57 -9.73
C GLU A 33 20.48 5.70 -8.97
N LEU A 34 19.56 4.74 -9.15
CA LEU A 34 18.28 4.71 -8.45
C LEU A 34 18.45 4.26 -6.99
N ILE A 35 19.40 3.38 -6.70
CA ILE A 35 19.71 3.00 -5.33
C ILE A 35 20.21 4.20 -4.52
N ALA A 36 21.02 5.07 -5.11
CA ALA A 36 21.45 6.32 -4.47
C ALA A 36 20.24 7.20 -4.10
N ASP A 37 19.31 7.39 -5.01
CA ASP A 37 18.06 8.13 -4.77
C ASP A 37 17.19 7.48 -3.67
N ILE A 38 17.07 6.17 -3.67
CA ILE A 38 16.31 5.42 -2.65
C ILE A 38 16.98 5.55 -1.29
N SER A 39 18.32 5.52 -1.22
CA SER A 39 19.07 5.70 0.03
C SER A 39 18.87 7.07 0.65
N GLU A 40 18.68 8.11 -0.18
CA GLU A 40 18.43 9.47 0.27
C GLU A 40 16.95 9.68 0.67
N LYS A 41 16.00 9.13 -0.11
CA LYS A 41 14.56 9.38 0.05
C LYS A 41 13.84 8.37 0.92
N GLY A 42 14.42 7.20 1.14
CA GLY A 42 13.81 6.10 1.87
C GLY A 42 12.78 5.30 1.07
N LEU A 43 12.16 4.34 1.75
CA LEU A 43 11.07 3.51 1.25
C LEU A 43 9.75 3.96 1.88
N ILE A 44 8.71 4.08 1.09
CA ILE A 44 7.38 4.39 1.60
C ILE A 44 6.56 3.09 1.67
N LEU A 45 6.12 2.72 2.87
CA LEU A 45 5.31 1.54 3.12
C LEU A 45 3.83 1.92 3.19
N THR A 46 2.99 1.34 2.32
CA THR A 46 1.55 1.65 2.25
C THR A 46 0.70 0.39 2.28
N GLY A 47 -0.62 0.58 2.47
CA GLY A 47 -1.57 -0.52 2.55
C GLY A 47 -1.83 -0.99 3.98
N GLY A 48 -2.92 -1.74 4.20
CA GLY A 48 -3.32 -2.19 5.53
C GLY A 48 -2.31 -3.11 6.21
N THR A 49 -1.57 -3.90 5.45
CA THR A 49 -0.52 -4.80 5.98
C THR A 49 0.64 -4.02 6.62
N SER A 50 0.87 -2.77 6.21
CA SER A 50 1.91 -1.92 6.81
C SER A 50 1.65 -1.56 8.27
N LEU A 51 0.43 -1.79 8.76
CA LEU A 51 0.03 -1.59 10.15
C LEU A 51 0.45 -2.75 11.08
N ILE A 52 1.06 -3.81 10.56
CA ILE A 52 1.58 -4.89 11.39
C ILE A 52 2.70 -4.32 12.28
N PRO A 53 2.57 -4.44 13.62
CA PRO A 53 3.60 -3.95 14.53
C PRO A 53 4.96 -4.60 14.26
N GLY A 54 6.02 -3.79 14.22
CA GLY A 54 7.39 -4.26 13.98
C GLY A 54 7.76 -4.46 12.50
N LEU A 55 6.82 -4.29 11.56
CA LEU A 55 7.12 -4.49 10.13
C LEU A 55 8.08 -3.42 9.58
N VAL A 56 7.91 -2.17 10.00
CA VAL A 56 8.79 -1.06 9.60
C VAL A 56 10.21 -1.32 10.06
N GLU A 57 10.38 -1.67 11.34
CA GLU A 57 11.66 -1.99 11.94
C GLU A 57 12.32 -3.18 11.24
N LEU A 58 11.55 -4.22 10.95
CA LEU A 58 12.03 -5.43 10.29
C LEU A 58 12.54 -5.14 8.87
N ILE A 59 11.85 -4.29 8.10
CA ILE A 59 12.30 -3.87 6.77
C ILE A 59 13.53 -2.98 6.87
N THR A 60 13.54 -2.03 7.80
CA THR A 60 14.69 -1.14 8.04
C THR A 60 15.95 -1.94 8.39
N ASP A 61 15.84 -2.88 9.32
CA ASP A 61 16.96 -3.75 9.73
C ASP A 61 17.49 -4.59 8.57
N ARG A 62 16.60 -5.06 7.70
CA ARG A 62 16.97 -5.92 6.57
C ARG A 62 17.60 -5.15 5.42
N THR A 63 17.11 -3.95 5.14
CA THR A 63 17.51 -3.15 3.96
C THR A 63 18.52 -2.06 4.29
N HIS A 64 18.64 -1.68 5.55
CA HIS A 64 19.42 -0.52 6.03
C HIS A 64 18.98 0.81 5.41
N LEU A 65 17.72 0.86 4.93
CA LEU A 65 17.09 2.06 4.38
C LEU A 65 16.08 2.63 5.37
N GLU A 66 15.89 3.94 5.33
CA GLU A 66 14.80 4.57 6.07
C GLU A 66 13.45 4.10 5.51
N VAL A 67 12.55 3.62 6.38
CA VAL A 67 11.21 3.18 5.99
C VAL A 67 10.18 4.14 6.59
N ILE A 68 9.46 4.83 5.72
CA ILE A 68 8.43 5.80 6.07
C ILE A 68 7.06 5.12 6.02
N ASN A 69 6.37 5.08 7.18
CA ASN A 69 4.98 4.64 7.24
C ASN A 69 4.10 5.89 7.42
N PRO A 70 3.36 6.32 6.37
CA PRO A 70 2.54 7.53 6.44
C PRO A 70 1.31 7.34 7.33
N GLU A 71 0.73 8.44 7.80
CA GLU A 71 -0.58 8.40 8.44
C GLU A 71 -1.63 7.80 7.52
N ASN A 72 -2.41 6.84 8.04
CA ASN A 72 -3.45 6.10 7.31
C ASN A 72 -2.92 5.45 6.02
N PRO A 73 -1.93 4.55 6.13
CA PRO A 73 -1.27 3.97 4.98
C PRO A 73 -2.23 3.18 4.08
N GLU A 74 -3.33 2.65 4.63
CA GLU A 74 -4.39 1.95 3.92
C GLU A 74 -5.18 2.86 2.95
N LEU A 75 -5.17 4.18 3.18
CA LEU A 75 -5.86 5.16 2.35
C LEU A 75 -4.96 5.83 1.30
N MET A 76 -3.67 5.52 1.26
CA MET A 76 -2.71 6.24 0.39
C MET A 76 -3.00 6.06 -1.09
N VAL A 77 -3.39 4.84 -1.51
CA VAL A 77 -3.73 4.54 -2.91
C VAL A 77 -4.94 5.35 -3.36
N ILE A 78 -6.01 5.37 -2.56
CA ILE A 78 -7.23 6.12 -2.91
C ILE A 78 -7.01 7.64 -2.88
N LYS A 79 -6.19 8.14 -1.95
CA LYS A 79 -5.80 9.55 -1.92
C LYS A 79 -4.98 9.94 -3.16
N GLY A 80 -4.06 9.05 -3.58
CA GLY A 80 -3.27 9.23 -4.80
C GLY A 80 -4.14 9.24 -6.05
N ALA A 81 -5.06 8.29 -6.17
CA ALA A 81 -6.03 8.25 -7.26
C ALA A 81 -6.90 9.53 -7.31
N GLY A 82 -7.39 10.00 -6.15
CA GLY A 82 -8.16 11.22 -6.08
C GLY A 82 -7.37 12.49 -6.49
N ARG A 83 -6.06 12.55 -6.20
CA ARG A 83 -5.17 13.63 -6.68
C ARG A 83 -4.93 13.54 -8.18
N PHE A 84 -4.71 12.34 -8.69
CA PHE A 84 -4.55 12.10 -10.12
C PHE A 84 -5.76 12.58 -10.90
N LEU A 85 -6.98 12.22 -10.48
CA LEU A 85 -8.23 12.63 -11.10
C LEU A 85 -8.43 14.16 -11.17
N LYS A 86 -7.88 14.91 -10.21
CA LYS A 86 -7.95 16.38 -10.22
C LYS A 86 -7.04 17.04 -11.27
N ASN A 87 -6.01 16.34 -11.72
CA ASN A 87 -4.97 16.86 -12.61
C ASN A 87 -5.06 16.31 -14.03
N VAL A 88 -6.05 15.47 -14.33
CA VAL A 88 -6.28 14.89 -15.66
C VAL A 88 -7.44 15.62 -16.32
N ASP A 89 -7.20 16.14 -17.50
CA ASP A 89 -8.26 16.60 -18.40
C ASP A 89 -8.92 15.38 -19.03
N PHE A 90 -10.14 15.07 -18.60
CA PHE A 90 -10.92 13.98 -19.16
C PHE A 90 -11.61 14.40 -20.45
N SER A 91 -11.64 13.50 -21.43
CA SER A 91 -12.52 13.64 -22.59
C SER A 91 -13.99 13.61 -22.16
N ASN A 92 -14.88 14.15 -23.00
CA ASN A 92 -16.32 14.14 -22.72
C ASN A 92 -16.85 12.72 -22.48
N ASP A 93 -16.38 11.74 -23.22
CA ASP A 93 -16.77 10.33 -23.08
C ASP A 93 -16.35 9.74 -21.73
N GLU A 94 -15.16 10.11 -21.24
CA GLU A 94 -14.67 9.67 -19.92
C GLU A 94 -15.44 10.33 -18.77
N ILE A 95 -15.85 11.59 -18.95
CA ILE A 95 -16.71 12.30 -17.97
C ILE A 95 -18.10 11.63 -17.89
N GLU A 96 -18.71 11.28 -19.02
CA GLU A 96 -20.00 10.58 -19.07
C GLU A 96 -19.92 9.22 -18.37
N TYR A 97 -18.87 8.44 -18.63
CA TYR A 97 -18.63 7.17 -17.95
C TYR A 97 -18.49 7.32 -16.43
N LEU A 98 -17.76 8.33 -15.97
CA LEU A 98 -17.59 8.60 -14.54
C LEU A 98 -18.90 9.01 -13.86
N ASP A 99 -19.76 9.75 -14.55
CA ASP A 99 -21.09 10.14 -14.03
C ASP A 99 -22.06 8.96 -14.00
N GLU A 100 -21.97 8.02 -14.93
CA GLU A 100 -22.70 6.76 -14.88
C GLU A 100 -22.25 5.89 -13.70
N LEU A 101 -20.94 5.78 -13.48
CA LEU A 101 -20.37 5.03 -12.37
C LEU A 101 -20.80 5.61 -11.02
N LYS A 102 -20.81 6.95 -10.87
CA LYS A 102 -21.29 7.62 -9.66
C LYS A 102 -22.77 7.31 -9.40
N ARG A 103 -23.63 7.37 -10.42
CA ARG A 103 -25.05 7.02 -10.29
C ARG A 103 -25.23 5.60 -9.79
N HIS A 104 -24.51 4.65 -10.38
CA HIS A 104 -24.57 3.23 -9.98
C HIS A 104 -24.15 3.00 -8.52
N VAL A 105 -23.07 3.64 -8.09
CA VAL A 105 -22.59 3.57 -6.70
C VAL A 105 -23.60 4.17 -5.71
N LEU A 106 -24.26 5.27 -6.08
CA LEU A 106 -25.29 5.88 -5.24
C LEU A 106 -26.53 4.99 -5.09
N GLU A 107 -26.98 4.37 -6.18
CA GLU A 107 -28.09 3.42 -6.17
C GLU A 107 -27.79 2.20 -5.27
N GLN A 108 -26.58 1.65 -5.35
CA GLN A 108 -26.17 0.56 -4.47
C GLN A 108 -26.15 0.97 -2.99
N LYS A 109 -25.64 2.17 -2.68
CA LYS A 109 -25.66 2.70 -1.31
C LYS A 109 -27.08 2.89 -0.77
N GLU A 110 -28.01 3.36 -1.59
CA GLU A 110 -29.41 3.49 -1.18
C GLU A 110 -30.07 2.13 -0.93
N GLN A 111 -29.78 1.12 -1.75
CA GLN A 111 -30.28 -0.24 -1.53
C GLN A 111 -29.75 -0.84 -0.24
N LEU A 112 -28.49 -0.60 0.10
CA LEU A 112 -27.89 -1.07 1.36
C LEU A 112 -28.48 -0.36 2.60
N ARG A 113 -28.91 0.90 2.47
CA ARG A 113 -29.57 1.64 3.57
C ARG A 113 -31.02 1.21 3.83
N LYS A 114 -31.65 0.56 2.86
CA LYS A 114 -33.05 0.07 2.97
C LYS A 114 -33.16 -1.35 3.51
N ARG A 115 -32.03 -2.03 3.72
CA ARG A 115 -31.91 -3.33 4.40
C ARG A 115 -31.60 -3.17 5.87
#